data_c306491e11c686e9ed30f8b52e051fd9
#
_entry.id   c306491e11c686e9ed30f8b52e051fd9
#
_cell.length_a   1.000
_cell.length_b   1.000
_cell.length_c   1.000
_cell.angle_alpha   90.00
_cell.angle_beta   90.00
_cell.angle_gamma   90.00
#
_symmetry.space_group_name_H-M   'P 1'
#
loop_
_entity.id
_entity.type
_entity.pdbx_description
1 polymer ?
#
loop_
_entity_poly.entity_id
_entity_poly.type
_entity_poly.pdbx_seq_one_letter_code
_entity_poly.pdbx_strand_id
1 'polypeptide(L)'
;MQQVKLGFIGYGEIGSTLGAELRGAGLAEVASFDNGAFDGPYAALIQGRAGAAGVALLRSPAELAERCDILVGVTPGSASVSSAEAIAPHLTARHLFIDIASATPKVKQAVAAALAGSGALVADGSIVGTPKDGLALPILASGPAAEAVRDALVPWGMKIDPVGPELGTASAIKILRSVLIKGIEALLDEMLLGARRYGLDDAVLASASKTLARPFPELAAGLLTTGVIHAKRRAEEAGMAAEALADVGIEPMMTRATEARLQWVEALALKEHFGGRVPDSWQDALAAIEARMPPAGGGGQ
;
A
#
# COMPACT_ATOMS: atom_id res chain seq x y z
N MET A 1 -21.50 25.81 0.84
CA MET A 1 -20.37 24.88 1.01
C MET A 1 -19.38 25.56 1.95
N GLN A 2 -18.94 24.87 3.00
CA GLN A 2 -17.91 25.39 3.88
C GLN A 2 -16.61 25.56 3.07
N GLN A 3 -15.90 26.66 3.23
CA GLN A 3 -14.68 26.94 2.48
C GLN A 3 -13.57 25.99 2.97
N VAL A 4 -13.21 25.00 2.15
CA VAL A 4 -12.12 24.05 2.48
C VAL A 4 -10.78 24.77 2.31
N LYS A 5 -9.92 24.70 3.35
CA LYS A 5 -8.55 25.19 3.35
C LYS A 5 -7.62 24.00 3.52
N LEU A 6 -6.93 23.63 2.45
CA LEU A 6 -6.11 22.41 2.38
C LEU A 6 -4.61 22.74 2.41
N GLY A 7 -3.88 22.02 3.25
CA GLY A 7 -2.43 22.11 3.36
C GLY A 7 -1.73 20.78 3.10
N PHE A 8 -0.67 20.78 2.29
CA PHE A 8 0.21 19.64 2.11
C PHE A 8 1.48 19.76 2.94
N ILE A 9 1.87 18.71 3.66
CA ILE A 9 3.19 18.56 4.25
C ILE A 9 4.01 17.69 3.32
N GLY A 10 4.91 18.34 2.56
CA GLY A 10 5.61 17.78 1.40
C GLY A 10 4.96 18.22 0.09
N TYR A 11 5.80 18.61 -0.88
CA TYR A 11 5.35 19.04 -2.21
C TYR A 11 6.16 18.35 -3.32
N GLY A 12 6.38 17.06 -3.13
CA GLY A 12 6.96 16.16 -4.11
C GLY A 12 6.00 15.86 -5.27
N GLU A 13 6.14 14.71 -5.91
CA GLU A 13 5.32 14.32 -7.06
C GLU A 13 3.83 14.27 -6.71
N ILE A 14 3.44 13.50 -5.69
CA ILE A 14 2.03 13.35 -5.30
C ILE A 14 1.43 14.68 -4.80
N GLY A 15 2.10 15.38 -3.89
CA GLY A 15 1.59 16.64 -3.34
C GLY A 15 1.41 17.71 -4.41
N SER A 16 2.33 17.81 -5.37
CA SER A 16 2.22 18.75 -6.48
C SER A 16 1.13 18.38 -7.49
N THR A 17 0.95 17.08 -7.78
CA THR A 17 -0.13 16.60 -8.68
C THR A 17 -1.49 16.90 -8.06
N LEU A 18 -1.72 16.45 -6.82
CA LEU A 18 -3.00 16.68 -6.14
C LEU A 18 -3.27 18.18 -5.92
N GLY A 19 -2.26 18.95 -5.52
CA GLY A 19 -2.39 20.39 -5.33
C GLY A 19 -2.77 21.14 -6.60
N ALA A 20 -2.14 20.80 -7.74
CA ALA A 20 -2.45 21.40 -9.03
C ALA A 20 -3.88 21.07 -9.50
N GLU A 21 -4.28 19.81 -9.40
CA GLU A 21 -5.60 19.39 -9.85
C GLU A 21 -6.73 19.91 -8.95
N LEU A 22 -6.53 19.97 -7.63
CA LEU A 22 -7.48 20.59 -6.71
C LEU A 22 -7.66 22.10 -6.99
N ARG A 23 -6.57 22.79 -7.30
CA ARG A 23 -6.65 24.19 -7.77
C ARG A 23 -7.40 24.30 -9.09
N GLY A 24 -7.15 23.37 -10.03
CA GLY A 24 -7.87 23.27 -11.30
C GLY A 24 -9.36 22.96 -11.11
N ALA A 25 -9.74 22.17 -10.12
CA ALA A 25 -11.10 21.90 -9.73
C ALA A 25 -11.80 23.08 -9.01
N GLY A 26 -11.08 24.18 -8.79
CA GLY A 26 -11.64 25.42 -8.20
C GLY A 26 -11.49 25.53 -6.68
N LEU A 27 -10.73 24.65 -6.02
CA LEU A 27 -10.44 24.78 -4.60
C LEU A 27 -9.55 26.01 -4.37
N ALA A 28 -10.11 27.06 -3.75
CA ALA A 28 -9.47 28.37 -3.68
C ALA A 28 -8.25 28.42 -2.75
N GLU A 29 -8.29 27.68 -1.64
CA GLU A 29 -7.25 27.70 -0.61
C GLU A 29 -6.48 26.37 -0.60
N VAL A 30 -5.34 26.35 -1.29
CA VAL A 30 -4.37 25.24 -1.27
C VAL A 30 -2.99 25.81 -0.96
N ALA A 31 -2.36 25.29 0.08
CA ALA A 31 -1.01 25.66 0.50
C ALA A 31 -0.14 24.40 0.71
N SER A 32 1.17 24.58 0.80
CA SER A 32 2.09 23.52 1.16
C SER A 32 3.26 24.04 1.98
N PHE A 33 3.77 23.20 2.84
CA PHE A 33 5.09 23.33 3.46
C PHE A 33 5.95 22.14 3.03
N ASP A 34 7.16 22.45 2.57
CA ASP A 34 8.16 21.44 2.20
C ASP A 34 9.54 21.92 2.64
N ASN A 35 10.28 21.07 3.37
CA ASN A 35 11.60 21.42 3.91
C ASN A 35 12.61 21.80 2.82
N GLY A 36 12.47 21.23 1.60
CA GLY A 36 13.32 21.48 0.46
C GLY A 36 12.87 22.63 -0.44
N ALA A 37 11.75 23.31 -0.10
CA ALA A 37 11.13 24.27 -1.01
C ALA A 37 11.97 25.56 -1.24
N PHE A 38 12.82 25.94 -0.31
CA PHE A 38 13.56 27.21 -0.41
C PHE A 38 15.08 27.02 -0.51
N ASP A 39 15.66 26.03 0.17
CA ASP A 39 17.11 25.88 0.32
C ASP A 39 17.62 24.48 -0.10
N GLY A 40 16.74 23.60 -0.60
CA GLY A 40 17.10 22.25 -1.00
C GLY A 40 17.53 22.11 -2.48
N PRO A 41 18.10 20.98 -2.86
CA PRO A 41 18.50 20.70 -4.24
C PRO A 41 17.33 20.69 -5.24
N TYR A 42 16.11 20.51 -4.74
CA TYR A 42 14.88 20.51 -5.52
C TYR A 42 14.05 21.80 -5.39
N ALA A 43 14.61 22.86 -4.74
CA ALA A 43 13.88 24.10 -4.47
C ALA A 43 13.27 24.74 -5.73
N ALA A 44 14.05 24.88 -6.78
CA ALA A 44 13.58 25.44 -8.04
C ALA A 44 12.44 24.62 -8.68
N LEU A 45 12.51 23.29 -8.57
CA LEU A 45 11.47 22.39 -9.07
C LEU A 45 10.17 22.53 -8.26
N ILE A 46 10.30 22.54 -6.94
CA ILE A 46 9.15 22.67 -6.01
C ILE A 46 8.47 24.02 -6.22
N GLN A 47 9.25 25.11 -6.25
CA GLN A 47 8.74 26.46 -6.49
C GLN A 47 8.07 26.60 -7.86
N GLY A 48 8.68 26.03 -8.92
CA GLY A 48 8.11 26.03 -10.26
C GLY A 48 6.75 25.31 -10.31
N ARG A 49 6.64 24.13 -9.70
CA ARG A 49 5.39 23.38 -9.61
C ARG A 49 4.31 24.14 -8.84
N ALA A 50 4.66 24.71 -7.70
CA ALA A 50 3.72 25.46 -6.87
C ALA A 50 3.25 26.74 -7.56
N GLY A 51 4.16 27.49 -8.17
CA GLY A 51 3.83 28.70 -8.93
C GLY A 51 2.91 28.42 -10.11
N ALA A 52 3.18 27.36 -10.89
CA ALA A 52 2.35 26.95 -12.02
C ALA A 52 0.92 26.54 -11.59
N ALA A 53 0.78 25.93 -10.41
CA ALA A 53 -0.48 25.49 -9.86
C ALA A 53 -1.23 26.57 -9.06
N GLY A 54 -0.60 27.69 -8.74
CA GLY A 54 -1.16 28.70 -7.82
C GLY A 54 -1.30 28.19 -6.40
N VAL A 55 -0.40 27.31 -5.94
CA VAL A 55 -0.33 26.78 -4.58
C VAL A 55 0.65 27.63 -3.77
N ALA A 56 0.23 28.08 -2.59
CA ALA A 56 1.06 28.89 -1.72
C ALA A 56 2.11 28.03 -1.00
N LEU A 57 3.41 28.28 -1.24
CA LEU A 57 4.48 27.68 -0.45
C LEU A 57 4.71 28.50 0.82
N LEU A 58 4.61 27.83 1.96
CA LEU A 58 4.79 28.42 3.28
C LEU A 58 6.16 28.04 3.86
N ARG A 59 6.67 28.87 4.78
CA ARG A 59 8.03 28.72 5.30
C ARG A 59 8.13 27.86 6.54
N SER A 60 6.99 27.57 7.18
CA SER A 60 6.98 26.79 8.42
C SER A 60 5.73 25.92 8.56
N PRO A 61 5.81 24.83 9.37
CA PRO A 61 4.62 24.09 9.76
C PRO A 61 3.59 24.96 10.50
N ALA A 62 4.04 25.94 11.27
CA ALA A 62 3.16 26.88 11.98
C ALA A 62 2.27 27.67 11.02
N GLU A 63 2.86 28.28 9.99
CA GLU A 63 2.11 29.00 8.96
C GLU A 63 1.09 28.10 8.23
N LEU A 64 1.47 26.84 7.99
CA LEU A 64 0.57 25.87 7.34
C LEU A 64 -0.63 25.55 8.24
N ALA A 65 -0.39 25.25 9.51
CA ALA A 65 -1.45 24.96 10.48
C ALA A 65 -2.36 26.16 10.74
N GLU A 66 -1.82 27.38 10.76
CA GLU A 66 -2.63 28.58 10.91
C GLU A 66 -3.59 28.78 9.71
N ARG A 67 -3.09 28.54 8.50
CA ARG A 67 -3.81 28.82 7.26
C ARG A 67 -4.81 27.73 6.86
N CYS A 68 -4.55 26.46 7.20
CA CYS A 68 -5.30 25.33 6.70
C CYS A 68 -6.04 24.58 7.82
N ASP A 69 -7.19 24.00 7.49
CA ASP A 69 -7.99 23.20 8.41
C ASP A 69 -7.83 21.68 8.15
N ILE A 70 -7.51 21.31 6.90
CA ILE A 70 -7.22 19.95 6.50
C ILE A 70 -5.77 19.84 6.08
N LEU A 71 -5.03 18.91 6.67
CA LEU A 71 -3.61 18.70 6.44
C LEU A 71 -3.35 17.30 5.89
N VAL A 72 -2.63 17.24 4.78
CA VAL A 72 -2.28 16.00 4.10
C VAL A 72 -0.77 15.79 4.19
N GLY A 73 -0.35 14.81 4.98
CA GLY A 73 1.03 14.34 5.04
C GLY A 73 1.35 13.52 3.78
N VAL A 74 2.31 14.00 2.98
CA VAL A 74 2.70 13.35 1.70
C VAL A 74 4.23 13.33 1.54
N THR A 75 4.92 13.19 2.64
CA THR A 75 6.37 13.01 2.72
C THR A 75 6.78 11.57 2.41
N PRO A 76 8.08 11.29 2.19
CA PRO A 76 8.57 9.91 2.26
C PRO A 76 8.20 9.25 3.60
N GLY A 77 7.84 7.96 3.59
CA GLY A 77 7.39 7.25 4.80
C GLY A 77 8.40 7.29 5.96
N SER A 78 9.69 7.39 5.67
CA SER A 78 10.76 7.57 6.67
C SER A 78 10.71 8.92 7.38
N ALA A 79 10.06 9.94 6.79
CA ALA A 79 9.93 11.28 7.34
C ALA A 79 8.54 11.55 7.95
N SER A 80 7.58 10.60 7.86
CA SER A 80 6.21 10.83 8.30
C SER A 80 6.12 11.19 9.79
N VAL A 81 6.83 10.49 10.65
CA VAL A 81 6.78 10.74 12.11
C VAL A 81 7.40 12.09 12.44
N SER A 82 8.62 12.39 11.96
CA SER A 82 9.27 13.67 12.22
C SER A 82 8.50 14.87 11.66
N SER A 83 7.82 14.69 10.51
CA SER A 83 6.93 15.72 9.95
C SER A 83 5.70 15.94 10.83
N ALA A 84 5.13 14.88 11.40
CA ALA A 84 4.02 14.98 12.36
C ALA A 84 4.46 15.66 13.67
N GLU A 85 5.62 15.30 14.21
CA GLU A 85 6.20 15.94 15.39
C GLU A 85 6.41 17.44 15.18
N ALA A 86 6.90 17.84 14.00
CA ALA A 86 7.16 19.23 13.67
C ALA A 86 5.87 20.09 13.60
N ILE A 87 4.76 19.52 13.16
CA ILE A 87 3.50 20.26 13.04
C ILE A 87 2.62 20.15 14.30
N ALA A 88 2.77 19.11 15.10
CA ALA A 88 1.95 18.82 16.28
C ALA A 88 1.74 20.02 17.23
N PRO A 89 2.78 20.84 17.56
CA PRO A 89 2.62 21.99 18.46
C PRO A 89 1.67 23.08 17.92
N HIS A 90 1.37 23.06 16.63
CA HIS A 90 0.58 24.07 15.94
C HIS A 90 -0.84 23.60 15.60
N LEU A 91 -1.14 22.32 15.83
CA LEU A 91 -2.46 21.76 15.59
C LEU A 91 -3.40 21.99 16.79
N THR A 92 -4.68 21.96 16.50
CA THR A 92 -5.77 22.06 17.49
C THR A 92 -6.94 21.18 17.06
N ALA A 93 -7.98 21.07 17.86
CA ALA A 93 -9.19 20.31 17.58
C ALA A 93 -9.95 20.73 16.29
N ARG A 94 -9.61 21.87 15.67
CA ARG A 94 -10.19 22.27 14.37
C ARG A 94 -9.59 21.52 13.19
N HIS A 95 -8.42 20.90 13.36
CA HIS A 95 -7.70 20.30 12.25
C HIS A 95 -8.08 18.85 12.01
N LEU A 96 -8.18 18.51 10.73
CA LEU A 96 -8.16 17.14 10.24
C LEU A 96 -6.79 16.85 9.64
N PHE A 97 -6.20 15.75 10.03
CA PHE A 97 -4.90 15.31 9.49
C PHE A 97 -5.04 13.94 8.85
N ILE A 98 -4.59 13.79 7.60
CA ILE A 98 -4.44 12.50 6.95
C ILE A 98 -3.01 12.33 6.45
N ASP A 99 -2.35 11.24 6.87
CA ASP A 99 -1.03 10.86 6.33
C ASP A 99 -1.19 9.85 5.19
N ILE A 100 -0.93 10.26 3.94
CA ILE A 100 -1.00 9.40 2.75
C ILE A 100 0.37 8.86 2.31
N ALA A 101 1.42 9.09 3.09
CA ALA A 101 2.75 8.52 2.84
C ALA A 101 2.72 7.00 2.80
N SER A 102 3.57 6.39 1.98
CA SER A 102 3.73 4.93 1.97
C SER A 102 4.55 4.48 3.17
N ALA A 103 3.86 3.94 4.19
CA ALA A 103 4.47 3.51 5.44
C ALA A 103 3.75 2.28 6.03
N THR A 104 4.38 1.63 7.01
CA THR A 104 3.77 0.49 7.71
C THR A 104 2.68 0.95 8.69
N PRO A 105 1.73 0.08 9.08
CA PRO A 105 0.75 0.41 10.12
C PRO A 105 1.38 0.96 11.40
N LYS A 106 2.51 0.41 11.83
CA LYS A 106 3.26 0.87 13.01
C LYS A 106 3.72 2.33 12.86
N VAL A 107 4.19 2.72 11.69
CA VAL A 107 4.59 4.13 11.42
C VAL A 107 3.35 5.04 11.45
N LYS A 108 2.22 4.61 10.89
CA LYS A 108 0.96 5.38 10.92
C LYS A 108 0.43 5.58 12.34
N GLN A 109 0.52 4.56 13.16
CA GLN A 109 0.21 4.65 14.59
C GLN A 109 1.17 5.62 15.33
N ALA A 110 2.45 5.61 14.98
CA ALA A 110 3.43 6.55 15.54
C ALA A 110 3.15 8.00 15.11
N VAL A 111 2.74 8.25 13.87
CA VAL A 111 2.26 9.56 13.40
C VAL A 111 1.08 10.03 14.25
N ALA A 112 0.09 9.17 14.45
CA ALA A 112 -1.07 9.51 15.27
C ALA A 112 -0.70 9.76 16.74
N ALA A 113 0.23 9.01 17.30
CA ALA A 113 0.75 9.21 18.65
C ALA A 113 1.47 10.57 18.80
N ALA A 114 2.26 10.97 17.79
CA ALA A 114 2.92 12.27 17.75
C ALA A 114 1.91 13.44 17.76
N LEU A 115 0.72 13.25 17.19
CA LEU A 115 -0.34 14.25 17.09
C LEU A 115 -1.35 14.20 18.25
N ALA A 116 -1.34 13.18 19.10
CA ALA A 116 -2.40 12.93 20.09
C ALA A 116 -2.63 14.11 21.06
N GLY A 117 -1.59 14.85 21.42
CA GLY A 117 -1.69 16.01 22.33
C GLY A 117 -2.29 17.27 21.69
N SER A 118 -2.47 17.32 20.38
CA SER A 118 -2.95 18.50 19.66
C SER A 118 -4.47 18.64 19.66
N GLY A 119 -5.21 17.56 19.88
CA GLY A 119 -6.66 17.49 19.73
C GLY A 119 -7.13 17.32 18.27
N ALA A 120 -6.26 17.35 17.29
CA ALA A 120 -6.60 17.10 15.88
C ALA A 120 -7.08 15.67 15.67
N LEU A 121 -8.05 15.47 14.78
CA LEU A 121 -8.46 14.15 14.34
C LEU A 121 -7.49 13.64 13.25
N VAL A 122 -7.07 12.40 13.38
CA VAL A 122 -6.04 11.80 12.51
C VAL A 122 -6.61 10.63 11.71
N ALA A 123 -6.21 10.52 10.45
CA ALA A 123 -6.43 9.36 9.59
C ALA A 123 -5.11 8.80 9.05
N ASP A 124 -5.02 7.50 8.94
CA ASP A 124 -4.08 6.78 8.06
C ASP A 124 -4.67 6.74 6.66
N GLY A 125 -3.94 7.25 5.71
CA GLY A 125 -4.25 7.19 4.29
C GLY A 125 -3.26 6.30 3.53
N SER A 126 -3.74 5.57 2.54
CA SER A 126 -2.91 4.73 1.69
C SER A 126 -3.32 4.80 0.23
N ILE A 127 -2.41 5.30 -0.60
CA ILE A 127 -2.60 5.38 -2.05
C ILE A 127 -2.52 3.97 -2.65
N VAL A 128 -3.53 3.57 -3.43
CA VAL A 128 -3.61 2.27 -4.13
C VAL A 128 -3.70 2.43 -5.65
N GLY A 129 -3.09 3.46 -6.18
CA GLY A 129 -3.01 3.82 -7.60
C GLY A 129 -1.65 4.40 -7.95
N THR A 130 -1.59 5.13 -9.05
CA THR A 130 -0.38 5.79 -9.57
C THR A 130 -0.57 7.31 -9.64
N PRO A 131 0.51 8.13 -9.62
CA PRO A 131 0.40 9.58 -9.77
C PRO A 131 -0.35 10.03 -11.03
N LYS A 132 -0.38 9.20 -12.07
CA LYS A 132 -1.09 9.48 -13.34
C LYS A 132 -2.61 9.51 -13.18
N ASP A 133 -3.13 8.94 -12.09
CA ASP A 133 -4.57 8.92 -11.82
C ASP A 133 -5.09 10.28 -11.30
N GLY A 134 -4.20 11.23 -10.97
CA GLY A 134 -4.56 12.58 -10.51
C GLY A 134 -5.51 12.56 -9.32
N LEU A 135 -6.61 13.34 -9.36
CA LEU A 135 -7.64 13.31 -8.31
C LEU A 135 -8.41 11.97 -8.25
N ALA A 136 -8.42 11.21 -9.34
CA ALA A 136 -9.02 9.88 -9.37
C ALA A 136 -8.15 8.82 -8.67
N LEU A 137 -6.99 9.20 -8.14
CA LEU A 137 -6.08 8.36 -7.36
C LEU A 137 -6.80 7.75 -6.15
N PRO A 138 -7.01 6.42 -6.09
CA PRO A 138 -7.73 5.83 -4.98
C PRO A 138 -6.91 5.90 -3.69
N ILE A 139 -7.50 6.43 -2.63
CA ILE A 139 -6.91 6.52 -1.30
C ILE A 139 -7.81 5.76 -0.33
N LEU A 140 -7.32 4.67 0.22
CA LEU A 140 -7.93 4.05 1.38
C LEU A 140 -7.65 4.92 2.60
N ALA A 141 -8.64 5.13 3.46
CA ALA A 141 -8.48 5.91 4.68
C ALA A 141 -9.00 5.14 5.90
N SER A 142 -8.31 5.23 7.03
CA SER A 142 -8.76 4.64 8.28
C SER A 142 -8.43 5.51 9.48
N GLY A 143 -9.17 5.36 10.56
CA GLY A 143 -9.01 6.15 11.77
C GLY A 143 -10.07 7.25 11.94
N PRO A 144 -10.04 7.99 13.06
CA PRO A 144 -11.09 8.93 13.47
C PRO A 144 -11.40 10.05 12.47
N ALA A 145 -10.42 10.47 11.64
CA ALA A 145 -10.63 11.53 10.66
C ALA A 145 -11.08 11.03 9.29
N ALA A 146 -11.10 9.71 9.02
CA ALA A 146 -11.28 9.16 7.67
C ALA A 146 -12.56 9.63 6.98
N GLU A 147 -13.70 9.55 7.66
CA GLU A 147 -15.00 9.97 7.14
C GLU A 147 -15.05 11.49 6.90
N ALA A 148 -14.56 12.29 7.86
CA ALA A 148 -14.59 13.74 7.75
C ALA A 148 -13.68 14.25 6.61
N VAL A 149 -12.53 13.62 6.41
CA VAL A 149 -11.62 13.95 5.28
C VAL A 149 -12.27 13.56 3.95
N ARG A 150 -12.93 12.38 3.86
CA ARG A 150 -13.70 12.00 2.68
C ARG A 150 -14.76 13.03 2.35
N ASP A 151 -15.60 13.38 3.32
CA ASP A 151 -16.73 14.30 3.12
C ASP A 151 -16.29 15.70 2.68
N ALA A 152 -15.11 16.12 3.15
CA ALA A 152 -14.53 17.42 2.78
C ALA A 152 -13.89 17.41 1.38
N LEU A 153 -13.24 16.30 0.94
CA LEU A 153 -12.38 16.29 -0.25
C LEU A 153 -12.97 15.57 -1.47
N VAL A 154 -13.92 14.64 -1.29
CA VAL A 154 -14.61 13.97 -2.40
C VAL A 154 -15.39 14.95 -3.28
N PRO A 155 -16.08 16.00 -2.76
CA PRO A 155 -16.73 17.00 -3.60
C PRO A 155 -15.78 17.75 -4.54
N TRP A 156 -14.47 17.71 -4.28
CA TRP A 156 -13.41 18.31 -5.11
C TRP A 156 -12.77 17.31 -6.08
N GLY A 157 -13.29 16.09 -6.18
CA GLY A 157 -12.86 15.07 -7.13
C GLY A 157 -11.90 14.03 -6.58
N MET A 158 -11.45 14.12 -5.34
CA MET A 158 -10.62 13.08 -4.73
C MET A 158 -11.42 11.78 -4.52
N LYS A 159 -10.74 10.64 -4.65
CA LYS A 159 -11.30 9.32 -4.32
C LYS A 159 -10.76 8.83 -2.99
N ILE A 160 -11.55 9.01 -1.94
CA ILE A 160 -11.21 8.57 -0.58
C ILE A 160 -12.23 7.54 -0.13
N ASP A 161 -11.77 6.35 0.22
CA ASP A 161 -12.57 5.21 0.65
C ASP A 161 -12.25 4.86 2.11
N PRO A 162 -13.14 5.19 3.06
CA PRO A 162 -12.97 4.81 4.46
C PRO A 162 -13.10 3.29 4.65
N VAL A 163 -12.07 2.67 5.25
CA VAL A 163 -11.99 1.21 5.43
C VAL A 163 -12.03 0.76 6.89
N GLY A 164 -12.36 1.66 7.79
CA GLY A 164 -12.56 1.35 9.21
C GLY A 164 -12.04 2.42 10.17
N PRO A 165 -12.42 2.32 11.45
CA PRO A 165 -12.10 3.31 12.46
C PRO A 165 -10.68 3.17 13.03
N GLU A 166 -10.00 2.04 12.81
CA GLU A 166 -8.72 1.74 13.43
C GLU A 166 -7.55 2.30 12.60
N LEU A 167 -6.70 3.10 13.24
CA LEU A 167 -5.47 3.61 12.61
C LEU A 167 -4.53 2.47 12.22
N GLY A 168 -4.06 2.51 10.98
CA GLY A 168 -3.19 1.47 10.42
C GLY A 168 -3.92 0.46 9.54
N THR A 169 -5.26 0.44 9.51
CA THR A 169 -6.03 -0.48 8.66
C THR A 169 -5.79 -0.22 7.17
N ALA A 170 -5.84 1.03 6.73
CA ALA A 170 -5.62 1.38 5.33
C ALA A 170 -4.21 1.00 4.85
N SER A 171 -3.20 1.27 5.67
CA SER A 171 -1.81 0.89 5.36
C SER A 171 -1.59 -0.62 5.44
N ALA A 172 -2.24 -1.33 6.36
CA ALA A 172 -2.20 -2.79 6.41
C ALA A 172 -2.74 -3.42 5.13
N ILE A 173 -3.91 -2.98 4.65
CA ILE A 173 -4.51 -3.44 3.40
C ILE A 173 -3.54 -3.25 2.23
N LYS A 174 -2.97 -2.05 2.09
CA LYS A 174 -2.01 -1.74 1.02
C LYS A 174 -0.77 -2.64 1.07
N ILE A 175 -0.15 -2.77 2.25
CA ILE A 175 1.10 -3.53 2.41
C ILE A 175 0.87 -5.02 2.18
N LEU A 176 -0.20 -5.60 2.75
CA LEU A 176 -0.53 -7.00 2.53
C LEU A 176 -0.87 -7.29 1.07
N ARG A 177 -1.65 -6.40 0.42
CA ARG A 177 -1.88 -6.49 -1.03
C ARG A 177 -0.56 -6.46 -1.82
N SER A 178 0.41 -5.67 -1.40
CA SER A 178 1.70 -5.54 -2.08
C SER A 178 2.53 -6.82 -2.04
N VAL A 179 2.35 -7.69 -1.04
CA VAL A 179 2.97 -9.01 -0.98
C VAL A 179 2.60 -9.82 -2.24
N LEU A 180 1.30 -9.85 -2.57
CA LEU A 180 0.83 -10.56 -3.74
C LEU A 180 1.28 -9.91 -5.05
N ILE A 181 1.02 -8.59 -5.21
CA ILE A 181 1.27 -7.91 -6.49
C ILE A 181 2.76 -7.94 -6.86
N LYS A 182 3.66 -7.71 -5.91
CA LYS A 182 5.10 -7.78 -6.15
C LYS A 182 5.61 -9.22 -6.27
N GLY A 183 4.97 -10.16 -5.58
CA GLY A 183 5.24 -11.58 -5.77
C GLY A 183 4.89 -12.04 -7.18
N ILE A 184 3.73 -11.63 -7.71
CA ILE A 184 3.34 -11.91 -9.10
C ILE A 184 4.33 -11.27 -10.09
N GLU A 185 4.73 -10.01 -9.88
CA GLU A 185 5.72 -9.32 -10.74
C GLU A 185 7.02 -10.14 -10.82
N ALA A 186 7.58 -10.54 -9.68
CA ALA A 186 8.81 -11.30 -9.63
C ALA A 186 8.69 -12.73 -10.23
N LEU A 187 7.54 -13.39 -10.02
CA LEU A 187 7.27 -14.70 -10.64
C LEU A 187 7.07 -14.59 -12.17
N LEU A 188 6.44 -13.49 -12.63
CA LEU A 188 6.31 -13.25 -14.08
C LEU A 188 7.66 -13.03 -14.74
N ASP A 189 8.58 -12.33 -14.07
CA ASP A 189 9.94 -12.09 -14.55
C ASP A 189 10.68 -13.43 -14.77
N GLU A 190 10.73 -14.30 -13.76
CA GLU A 190 11.32 -15.65 -13.90
C GLU A 190 10.63 -16.48 -14.99
N MET A 191 9.30 -16.54 -14.97
CA MET A 191 8.51 -17.33 -15.92
C MET A 191 8.77 -16.91 -17.36
N LEU A 192 8.74 -15.59 -17.65
CA LEU A 192 8.88 -15.08 -19.00
C LEU A 192 10.32 -15.14 -19.51
N LEU A 193 11.32 -14.96 -18.65
CA LEU A 193 12.73 -15.19 -19.00
C LEU A 193 12.94 -16.64 -19.40
N GLY A 194 12.41 -17.60 -18.64
CA GLY A 194 12.45 -19.02 -18.96
C GLY A 194 11.71 -19.34 -20.26
N ALA A 195 10.45 -18.87 -20.39
CA ALA A 195 9.65 -19.05 -21.60
C ALA A 195 10.36 -18.56 -22.86
N ARG A 196 11.02 -17.39 -22.78
CA ARG A 196 11.82 -16.82 -23.86
C ARG A 196 12.99 -17.73 -24.25
N ARG A 197 13.69 -18.34 -23.29
CA ARG A 197 14.78 -19.27 -23.57
C ARG A 197 14.30 -20.53 -24.32
N TYR A 198 13.07 -20.95 -24.05
CA TYR A 198 12.41 -22.07 -24.77
C TYR A 198 11.71 -21.64 -26.07
N GLY A 199 11.59 -20.34 -26.38
CA GLY A 199 10.83 -19.81 -27.54
C GLY A 199 9.32 -19.95 -27.39
N LEU A 200 8.78 -19.88 -26.15
CA LEU A 200 7.38 -20.20 -25.81
C LEU A 200 6.65 -19.03 -25.14
N ASP A 201 7.12 -17.77 -25.27
CA ASP A 201 6.60 -16.59 -24.58
C ASP A 201 5.07 -16.48 -24.64
N ASP A 202 4.52 -16.45 -25.87
CA ASP A 202 3.08 -16.28 -26.11
C ASP A 202 2.26 -17.49 -25.62
N ALA A 203 2.79 -18.70 -25.81
CA ALA A 203 2.10 -19.94 -25.42
C ALA A 203 1.96 -20.04 -23.88
N VAL A 204 3.01 -19.68 -23.14
CA VAL A 204 3.00 -19.69 -21.67
C VAL A 204 2.05 -18.63 -21.14
N LEU A 205 2.08 -17.39 -21.68
CA LEU A 205 1.14 -16.34 -21.31
C LEU A 205 -0.31 -16.72 -21.59
N ALA A 206 -0.60 -17.28 -22.76
CA ALA A 206 -1.93 -17.72 -23.12
C ALA A 206 -2.44 -18.85 -22.20
N SER A 207 -1.55 -19.77 -21.80
CA SER A 207 -1.88 -20.84 -20.85
C SER A 207 -2.18 -20.31 -19.45
N ALA A 208 -1.32 -19.42 -18.92
CA ALA A 208 -1.49 -18.81 -17.61
C ALA A 208 -2.77 -17.94 -17.54
N SER A 209 -3.06 -17.20 -18.62
CA SER A 209 -4.25 -16.36 -18.72
C SER A 209 -5.55 -17.14 -18.52
N LYS A 210 -5.66 -18.36 -19.01
CA LYS A 210 -6.85 -19.21 -18.82
C LYS A 210 -7.09 -19.53 -17.34
N THR A 211 -6.05 -19.76 -16.58
CA THR A 211 -6.15 -20.02 -15.14
C THR A 211 -6.50 -18.76 -14.37
N LEU A 212 -5.91 -17.61 -14.75
CA LEU A 212 -6.06 -16.33 -14.07
C LEU A 212 -7.31 -15.55 -14.47
N ALA A 213 -8.07 -15.98 -15.49
CA ALA A 213 -9.30 -15.32 -15.95
C ALA A 213 -10.47 -15.43 -14.95
N ARG A 214 -10.37 -16.27 -13.94
CA ARG A 214 -11.40 -16.42 -12.90
C ARG A 214 -11.44 -15.17 -12.00
N PRO A 215 -12.61 -14.81 -11.44
CA PRO A 215 -12.69 -13.78 -10.41
C PRO A 215 -11.68 -14.04 -9.30
N PHE A 216 -10.90 -13.02 -8.93
CA PHE A 216 -9.77 -13.21 -8.01
C PHE A 216 -10.16 -13.84 -6.66
N PRO A 217 -11.31 -13.50 -6.02
CA PRO A 217 -11.71 -14.15 -4.77
C PRO A 217 -11.94 -15.66 -4.93
N GLU A 218 -12.51 -16.09 -6.06
CA GLU A 218 -12.73 -17.51 -6.35
C GLU A 218 -11.42 -18.24 -6.63
N LEU A 219 -10.52 -17.62 -7.39
CA LEU A 219 -9.19 -18.15 -7.64
C LEU A 219 -8.42 -18.34 -6.33
N ALA A 220 -8.40 -17.32 -5.48
CA ALA A 220 -7.70 -17.35 -4.19
C ALA A 220 -8.28 -18.45 -3.28
N ALA A 221 -9.61 -18.54 -3.16
CA ALA A 221 -10.26 -19.58 -2.39
C ALA A 221 -9.89 -20.99 -2.91
N GLY A 222 -9.96 -21.20 -4.22
CA GLY A 222 -9.60 -22.49 -4.84
C GLY A 222 -8.12 -22.86 -4.65
N LEU A 223 -7.20 -21.90 -4.76
CA LEU A 223 -5.78 -22.14 -4.54
C LEU A 223 -5.47 -22.50 -3.09
N LEU A 224 -6.08 -21.80 -2.12
CA LEU A 224 -5.86 -22.02 -0.69
C LEU A 224 -6.45 -23.35 -0.23
N THR A 225 -7.73 -23.63 -0.54
CA THR A 225 -8.41 -24.85 -0.09
C THR A 225 -7.79 -26.11 -0.69
N THR A 226 -7.48 -26.12 -1.99
CA THR A 226 -6.81 -27.25 -2.63
C THR A 226 -5.32 -27.32 -2.31
N GLY A 227 -4.69 -26.17 -1.99
CA GLY A 227 -3.29 -26.06 -1.65
C GLY A 227 -2.91 -26.89 -0.43
N VAL A 228 -3.71 -26.85 0.63
CA VAL A 228 -3.44 -27.59 1.87
C VAL A 228 -3.57 -29.12 1.69
N ILE A 229 -4.29 -29.59 0.67
CA ILE A 229 -4.45 -31.01 0.38
C ILE A 229 -3.37 -31.53 -0.59
N HIS A 230 -2.94 -30.68 -1.52
CA HIS A 230 -2.02 -31.06 -2.59
C HIS A 230 -0.62 -30.43 -2.45
N ALA A 231 -0.25 -29.98 -1.25
CA ALA A 231 1.00 -29.28 -0.99
C ALA A 231 2.23 -30.06 -1.48
N LYS A 232 2.32 -31.35 -1.16
CA LYS A 232 3.42 -32.24 -1.59
C LYS A 232 3.62 -32.22 -3.10
N ARG A 233 2.58 -32.60 -3.86
CA ARG A 233 2.64 -32.65 -5.32
C ARG A 233 3.01 -31.30 -5.93
N ARG A 234 2.43 -30.21 -5.39
CA ARG A 234 2.73 -28.84 -5.86
C ARG A 234 4.16 -28.41 -5.54
N ALA A 235 4.73 -28.86 -4.43
CA ALA A 235 6.14 -28.62 -4.11
C ALA A 235 7.06 -29.34 -5.11
N GLU A 236 6.76 -30.62 -5.42
CA GLU A 236 7.50 -31.39 -6.42
C GLU A 236 7.41 -30.74 -7.81
N GLU A 237 6.22 -30.27 -8.22
CA GLU A 237 6.01 -29.52 -9.48
C GLU A 237 6.82 -28.19 -9.50
N ALA A 238 6.89 -27.47 -8.38
CA ALA A 238 7.70 -26.26 -8.27
C ALA A 238 9.20 -26.55 -8.33
N GLY A 239 9.67 -27.65 -7.73
CA GLY A 239 11.04 -28.13 -7.87
C GLY A 239 11.41 -28.41 -9.32
N MET A 240 10.56 -29.16 -10.06
CA MET A 240 10.77 -29.39 -11.49
C MET A 240 10.80 -28.10 -12.32
N ALA A 241 9.96 -27.11 -11.97
CA ALA A 241 9.97 -25.81 -12.64
C ALA A 241 11.29 -25.05 -12.36
N ALA A 242 11.81 -25.14 -11.13
CA ALA A 242 13.10 -24.55 -10.78
C ALA A 242 14.27 -25.21 -11.56
N GLU A 243 14.26 -26.52 -11.70
CA GLU A 243 15.24 -27.23 -12.52
C GLU A 243 15.17 -26.79 -13.98
N ALA A 244 13.98 -26.74 -14.57
CA ALA A 244 13.78 -26.31 -15.96
C ALA A 244 14.27 -24.88 -16.22
N LEU A 245 14.11 -23.95 -15.25
CA LEU A 245 14.66 -22.59 -15.34
C LEU A 245 16.19 -22.59 -15.27
N ALA A 246 16.76 -23.38 -14.35
CA ALA A 246 18.21 -23.51 -14.19
C ALA A 246 18.87 -24.10 -15.44
N ASP A 247 18.25 -25.10 -16.08
CA ASP A 247 18.74 -25.74 -17.31
C ASP A 247 18.91 -24.75 -18.47
N VAL A 248 18.13 -23.68 -18.49
CA VAL A 248 18.24 -22.62 -19.51
C VAL A 248 18.97 -21.37 -19.01
N GLY A 249 19.65 -21.46 -17.85
CA GLY A 249 20.51 -20.42 -17.29
C GLY A 249 19.74 -19.28 -16.62
N ILE A 250 18.54 -19.54 -16.12
CA ILE A 250 17.76 -18.59 -15.30
C ILE A 250 17.86 -19.03 -13.84
N GLU A 251 18.31 -18.15 -12.96
CA GLU A 251 18.34 -18.42 -11.51
C GLU A 251 16.90 -18.39 -10.93
N PRO A 252 16.36 -19.53 -10.43
CA PRO A 252 14.95 -19.65 -10.07
C PRO A 252 14.70 -19.22 -8.61
N MET A 253 15.03 -18.00 -8.23
CA MET A 253 14.94 -17.51 -6.84
C MET A 253 13.51 -17.58 -6.28
N MET A 254 12.54 -17.06 -7.01
CA MET A 254 11.15 -17.04 -6.57
C MET A 254 10.49 -18.43 -6.67
N THR A 255 10.85 -19.20 -7.67
CA THR A 255 10.36 -20.56 -7.85
C THR A 255 10.85 -21.49 -6.74
N ARG A 256 12.11 -21.38 -6.32
CA ARG A 256 12.64 -22.09 -5.14
C ARG A 256 11.99 -21.64 -3.83
N ALA A 257 11.72 -20.34 -3.67
CA ALA A 257 11.00 -19.84 -2.51
C ALA A 257 9.56 -20.38 -2.48
N THR A 258 8.93 -20.51 -3.65
CA THR A 258 7.61 -21.14 -3.80
C THR A 258 7.63 -22.61 -3.41
N GLU A 259 8.61 -23.38 -3.90
CA GLU A 259 8.83 -24.78 -3.51
C GLU A 259 8.96 -24.91 -1.99
N ALA A 260 9.87 -24.14 -1.38
CA ALA A 260 10.10 -24.14 0.06
C ALA A 260 8.83 -23.79 0.87
N ARG A 261 8.02 -22.84 0.37
CA ARG A 261 6.74 -22.48 1.02
C ARG A 261 5.73 -23.63 0.95
N LEU A 262 5.67 -24.33 -0.16
CA LEU A 262 4.78 -25.50 -0.34
C LEU A 262 5.22 -26.69 0.50
N GLN A 263 6.52 -26.96 0.61
CA GLN A 263 7.11 -27.95 1.52
C GLN A 263 6.78 -27.64 2.97
N TRP A 264 6.86 -26.36 3.36
CA TRP A 264 6.46 -25.93 4.68
C TRP A 264 4.98 -26.19 4.96
N VAL A 265 4.08 -25.96 3.98
CA VAL A 265 2.65 -26.30 4.11
C VAL A 265 2.45 -27.83 4.22
N GLU A 266 3.19 -28.63 3.45
CA GLU A 266 3.17 -30.10 3.56
C GLU A 266 3.53 -30.57 4.97
N ALA A 267 4.61 -30.01 5.55
CA ALA A 267 5.09 -30.36 6.88
C ALA A 267 4.08 -30.10 8.00
N LEU A 268 3.05 -29.27 7.75
CA LEU A 268 1.94 -29.06 8.69
C LEU A 268 0.92 -30.21 8.74
N ALA A 269 1.07 -31.25 7.90
CA ALA A 269 0.20 -32.43 7.85
C ALA A 269 -1.31 -32.09 7.71
N LEU A 270 -1.62 -31.08 6.90
CA LEU A 270 -3.00 -30.59 6.75
C LEU A 270 -3.89 -31.54 5.95
N LYS A 271 -3.31 -32.29 5.05
CA LYS A 271 -4.04 -33.35 4.31
C LYS A 271 -4.64 -34.39 5.26
N GLU A 272 -3.86 -34.82 6.24
CA GLU A 272 -4.28 -35.77 7.27
C GLU A 272 -5.35 -35.12 8.20
N HIS A 273 -5.15 -33.86 8.57
CA HIS A 273 -6.10 -33.11 9.38
C HIS A 273 -7.50 -33.05 8.75
N PHE A 274 -7.57 -32.80 7.45
CA PHE A 274 -8.83 -32.75 6.71
C PHE A 274 -9.29 -34.12 6.18
N GLY A 275 -8.59 -35.22 6.54
CA GLY A 275 -8.91 -36.57 6.08
C GLY A 275 -8.87 -36.71 4.56
N GLY A 276 -7.98 -35.96 3.90
CA GLY A 276 -7.82 -35.93 2.44
C GLY A 276 -8.91 -35.15 1.69
N ARG A 277 -9.88 -34.53 2.38
CA ARG A 277 -10.96 -33.74 1.79
C ARG A 277 -10.57 -32.26 1.73
N VAL A 278 -11.01 -31.58 0.66
CA VAL A 278 -10.83 -30.13 0.53
C VAL A 278 -11.65 -29.44 1.62
N PRO A 279 -11.07 -28.47 2.38
CA PRO A 279 -11.82 -27.68 3.35
C PRO A 279 -12.96 -26.89 2.70
N ASP A 280 -14.04 -26.66 3.44
CA ASP A 280 -15.24 -25.99 2.95
C ASP A 280 -14.99 -24.51 2.60
N SER A 281 -14.02 -23.88 3.28
CA SER A 281 -13.65 -22.47 3.03
C SER A 281 -12.14 -22.24 3.11
N TRP A 282 -11.67 -21.15 2.49
CA TRP A 282 -10.29 -20.70 2.64
C TRP A 282 -9.98 -20.24 4.08
N GLN A 283 -10.99 -19.78 4.82
CA GLN A 283 -10.85 -19.43 6.24
C GLN A 283 -10.50 -20.66 7.06
N ASP A 284 -11.16 -21.81 6.83
CA ASP A 284 -10.85 -23.08 7.50
C ASP A 284 -9.43 -23.52 7.19
N ALA A 285 -9.00 -23.39 5.93
CA ALA A 285 -7.64 -23.69 5.53
C ALA A 285 -6.61 -22.83 6.27
N LEU A 286 -6.83 -21.52 6.36
CA LEU A 286 -5.94 -20.60 7.08
C LEU A 286 -5.94 -20.86 8.59
N ALA A 287 -7.10 -21.06 9.22
CA ALA A 287 -7.20 -21.37 10.64
C ALA A 287 -6.42 -22.65 11.00
N ALA A 288 -6.50 -23.67 10.12
CA ALA A 288 -5.73 -24.92 10.31
C ALA A 288 -4.22 -24.71 10.15
N ILE A 289 -3.78 -23.81 9.27
CA ILE A 289 -2.38 -23.37 9.12
C ILE A 289 -1.95 -22.66 10.40
N GLU A 290 -2.67 -21.62 10.83
CA GLU A 290 -2.36 -20.81 12.02
C GLU A 290 -2.21 -21.66 13.27
N ALA A 291 -3.12 -22.61 13.47
CA ALA A 291 -3.08 -23.53 14.63
C ALA A 291 -1.82 -24.42 14.69
N ARG A 292 -1.05 -24.51 13.59
CA ARG A 292 0.17 -25.32 13.45
C ARG A 292 1.43 -24.51 13.21
N MET A 293 1.26 -23.19 13.08
CA MET A 293 2.44 -22.32 13.03
C MET A 293 3.19 -22.36 14.36
N PRO A 294 4.52 -22.38 14.34
CA PRO A 294 5.29 -22.14 15.56
C PRO A 294 4.93 -20.76 16.13
N PRO A 295 4.92 -20.60 17.46
CA PRO A 295 4.60 -19.31 18.08
C PRO A 295 5.51 -18.23 17.51
N ALA A 296 4.92 -17.07 17.18
CA ALA A 296 5.64 -15.91 16.71
C ALA A 296 6.59 -15.45 17.83
N GLY A 297 7.91 -15.62 17.66
CA GLY A 297 8.88 -15.15 18.66
C GLY A 297 10.03 -16.09 18.94
N GLY A 298 10.63 -16.67 17.94
CA GLY A 298 11.88 -17.43 18.06
C GLY A 298 12.88 -17.17 16.91
N GLY A 299 12.82 -15.98 16.34
CA GLY A 299 13.84 -15.51 15.38
C GLY A 299 15.06 -15.10 16.18
N GLY A 300 16.09 -15.96 16.19
CA GLY A 300 17.34 -15.75 16.87
C GLY A 300 18.05 -14.47 16.49
N GLN A 301 18.86 -14.09 17.41
CA GLN A 301 19.86 -13.04 17.47
C GLN A 301 20.74 -12.99 16.22
#